data_2b68cd828bf747839f48baa8150f0600
#
_entry.id   2b68cd828bf747839f48baa8150f0600
#
_cell.length_a   1.000
_cell.length_b   1.000
_cell.length_c   1.000
_cell.angle_alpha   90.00
_cell.angle_beta   90.00
_cell.angle_gamma   90.00
#
_symmetry.space_group_name_H-M   'P 1'
#
loop_
_entity.id
_entity.type
_entity.pdbx_description
1 polymer ?
#
loop_
_entity_poly.entity_id
_entity_poly.type
_entity_poly.pdbx_seq_one_letter_code
_entity_poly.pdbx_strand_id
1 'polypeptide(L)'
;MKIVEKEILSEEEKEVLRELWNEEYPARLNCKTMQDFELYLNGLSNTKHYLLFDALDKINGWAFTFLREDENWFAIILNHQIQGKGNGSFLIDELKKNNTSLNAWVIDHENEVKQNAAYYKSPMAFYIKNGFTI
;
A
#
# COMPACT_ATOMS: atom_id res chain seq x y z
N MET A 1 10.12 -7.73 -11.67
CA MET A 1 9.51 -6.47 -11.23
C MET A 1 10.55 -5.53 -10.65
N LYS A 2 10.31 -4.23 -10.75
CA LYS A 2 11.23 -3.24 -10.19
C LYS A 2 10.48 -2.26 -9.31
N ILE A 3 11.18 -1.71 -8.31
CA ILE A 3 10.66 -0.70 -7.40
C ILE A 3 11.27 0.65 -7.76
N VAL A 4 10.43 1.68 -7.85
CA VAL A 4 10.86 3.06 -8.05
C VAL A 4 10.40 3.88 -6.85
N GLU A 5 11.35 4.55 -6.19
CA GLU A 5 11.06 5.44 -5.06
C GLU A 5 10.71 6.84 -5.56
N LYS A 6 9.69 7.45 -4.97
CA LYS A 6 9.28 8.82 -5.28
C LYS A 6 8.81 9.57 -4.05
N GLU A 7 9.13 10.83 -3.97
CA GLU A 7 8.57 11.72 -2.94
C GLU A 7 7.30 12.41 -3.44
N ILE A 8 7.23 12.68 -4.75
CA ILE A 8 6.10 13.36 -5.38
C ILE A 8 5.55 12.46 -6.49
N LEU A 9 4.23 12.27 -6.49
CA LEU A 9 3.52 11.50 -7.51
C LEU A 9 3.04 12.42 -8.62
N SER A 10 3.12 11.94 -9.88
CA SER A 10 2.48 12.61 -11.00
C SER A 10 0.96 12.43 -10.94
N GLU A 11 0.22 13.23 -11.70
CA GLU A 11 -1.24 13.10 -11.77
C GLU A 11 -1.67 11.73 -12.32
N GLU A 12 -0.93 11.22 -13.31
CA GLU A 12 -1.19 9.88 -13.87
C GLU A 12 -0.94 8.79 -12.84
N GLU A 13 0.14 8.89 -12.09
CA GLU A 13 0.44 7.94 -11.01
C GLU A 13 -0.63 7.96 -9.94
N LYS A 14 -1.09 9.14 -9.53
CA LYS A 14 -2.16 9.26 -8.54
C LYS A 14 -3.44 8.56 -8.99
N GLU A 15 -3.82 8.69 -10.25
CA GLU A 15 -5.03 8.04 -10.78
C GLU A 15 -4.89 6.51 -10.73
N VAL A 16 -3.75 5.97 -11.14
CA VAL A 16 -3.49 4.53 -11.08
C VAL A 16 -3.51 4.04 -9.65
N LEU A 17 -2.89 4.78 -8.72
CA LEU A 17 -2.83 4.38 -7.31
C LEU A 17 -4.19 4.50 -6.63
N ARG A 18 -5.01 5.50 -6.99
CA ARG A 18 -6.37 5.60 -6.47
C ARG A 18 -7.21 4.40 -6.91
N GLU A 19 -7.11 3.99 -8.17
CA GLU A 19 -7.79 2.81 -8.68
C GLU A 19 -7.35 1.55 -7.93
N LEU A 20 -6.04 1.38 -7.73
CA LEU A 20 -5.49 0.25 -6.99
C LEU A 20 -6.02 0.22 -5.55
N TRP A 21 -6.02 1.35 -4.87
CA TRP A 21 -6.59 1.48 -3.52
C TRP A 21 -8.05 1.04 -3.50
N ASN A 22 -8.86 1.56 -4.44
CA ASN A 22 -10.29 1.28 -4.47
C ASN A 22 -10.60 -0.18 -4.81
N GLU A 23 -9.76 -0.83 -5.61
CA GLU A 23 -9.96 -2.24 -5.98
C GLU A 23 -9.56 -3.19 -4.85
N GLU A 24 -8.52 -2.87 -4.09
CA GLU A 24 -7.91 -3.83 -3.17
C GLU A 24 -8.27 -3.62 -1.71
N TYR A 25 -8.69 -2.43 -1.31
CA TYR A 25 -9.12 -2.16 0.06
C TYR A 25 -10.63 -2.37 0.24
N PRO A 26 -11.11 -2.48 1.51
CA PRO A 26 -12.55 -2.52 1.77
C PRO A 26 -13.28 -1.34 1.13
N ALA A 27 -14.47 -1.61 0.59
CA ALA A 27 -15.25 -0.60 -0.14
C ALA A 27 -15.54 0.65 0.70
N ARG A 28 -15.69 0.50 2.02
CA ARG A 28 -15.93 1.65 2.92
C ARG A 28 -14.75 2.63 2.98
N LEU A 29 -13.55 2.19 2.57
CA LEU A 29 -12.35 3.02 2.56
C LEU A 29 -12.06 3.64 1.19
N ASN A 30 -12.93 3.44 0.20
CA ASN A 30 -12.70 3.94 -1.15
C ASN A 30 -12.62 5.47 -1.19
N CYS A 31 -11.71 5.95 -2.02
CA CYS A 31 -11.61 7.35 -2.38
C CYS A 31 -12.40 7.57 -3.67
N LYS A 32 -13.63 8.08 -3.56
CA LYS A 32 -14.56 8.21 -4.68
C LYS A 32 -14.08 9.24 -5.71
N THR A 33 -13.33 10.24 -5.28
CA THR A 33 -12.80 11.29 -6.15
C THR A 33 -11.30 11.42 -5.99
N MET A 34 -10.62 12.00 -6.97
CA MET A 34 -9.21 12.33 -6.86
C MET A 34 -8.97 13.31 -5.70
N GLN A 35 -9.89 14.23 -5.47
CA GLN A 35 -9.78 15.18 -4.35
C GLN A 35 -9.74 14.47 -3.01
N ASP A 36 -10.59 13.46 -2.79
CA ASP A 36 -10.56 12.66 -1.56
C ASP A 36 -9.22 11.97 -1.36
N PHE A 37 -8.67 11.40 -2.44
CA PHE A 37 -7.38 10.72 -2.40
C PHE A 37 -6.24 11.71 -2.08
N GLU A 38 -6.24 12.87 -2.71
CA GLU A 38 -5.23 13.90 -2.46
C GLU A 38 -5.32 14.46 -1.04
N LEU A 39 -6.53 14.64 -0.51
CA LEU A 39 -6.71 15.08 0.89
C LEU A 39 -6.10 14.07 1.85
N TYR A 40 -6.29 12.77 1.61
CA TYR A 40 -5.68 11.74 2.42
C TYR A 40 -4.15 11.82 2.37
N LEU A 41 -3.57 11.86 1.18
CA LEU A 41 -2.11 11.88 1.01
C LEU A 41 -1.49 13.16 1.58
N ASN A 42 -2.12 14.32 1.38
CA ASN A 42 -1.63 15.60 1.87
C ASN A 42 -1.69 15.71 3.40
N GLY A 43 -2.50 14.88 4.05
CA GLY A 43 -2.55 14.80 5.50
C GLY A 43 -1.40 14.01 6.13
N LEU A 44 -0.60 13.33 5.32
CA LEU A 44 0.55 12.55 5.80
C LEU A 44 1.81 13.41 5.83
N SER A 45 2.71 13.12 6.77
CA SER A 45 3.96 13.85 6.94
C SER A 45 5.15 13.04 6.45
N ASN A 46 6.09 13.68 5.76
CA ASN A 46 7.32 13.06 5.27
C ASN A 46 7.07 11.80 4.47
N THR A 47 6.14 11.88 3.54
CA THR A 47 5.70 10.73 2.76
C THR A 47 6.72 10.35 1.70
N LYS A 48 7.00 9.05 1.61
CA LYS A 48 7.82 8.47 0.55
C LYS A 48 7.07 7.32 -0.09
N HIS A 49 7.04 7.29 -1.41
CA HIS A 49 6.31 6.28 -2.19
C HIS A 49 7.25 5.28 -2.84
N TYR A 50 6.82 4.03 -2.88
CA TYR A 50 7.54 2.93 -3.53
C TYR A 50 6.57 2.29 -4.51
N LEU A 51 6.82 2.48 -5.79
CA LEU A 51 5.96 1.98 -6.86
C LEU A 51 6.55 0.69 -7.42
N LEU A 52 5.75 -0.36 -7.49
CA LEU A 52 6.16 -1.65 -8.04
C LEU A 52 5.68 -1.76 -9.48
N PHE A 53 6.64 -1.77 -10.41
CA PHE A 53 6.36 -1.87 -11.85
C PHE A 53 6.60 -3.29 -12.35
N ASP A 54 5.73 -3.76 -13.23
CA ASP A 54 5.91 -5.04 -13.92
C ASP A 54 6.79 -4.88 -15.18
N ALA A 55 6.98 -5.98 -15.92
CA ALA A 55 7.81 -5.99 -17.13
C ALA A 55 7.25 -5.12 -18.26
N LEU A 56 5.96 -4.75 -18.20
CA LEU A 56 5.31 -3.87 -19.17
C LEU A 56 5.25 -2.42 -18.71
N ASP A 57 6.02 -2.07 -17.67
CA ASP A 57 6.04 -0.74 -17.04
C ASP A 57 4.68 -0.29 -16.48
N LYS A 58 3.87 -1.25 -16.02
CA LYS A 58 2.61 -0.96 -15.33
C LYS A 58 2.80 -1.05 -13.83
N ILE A 59 2.14 -0.15 -13.10
CA ILE A 59 2.13 -0.17 -11.64
C ILE A 59 1.18 -1.27 -11.16
N ASN A 60 1.72 -2.26 -10.43
CA ASN A 60 0.94 -3.36 -9.87
C ASN A 60 1.02 -3.43 -8.34
N GLY A 61 1.79 -2.56 -7.73
CA GLY A 61 1.91 -2.48 -6.29
C GLY A 61 2.37 -1.11 -5.85
N TRP A 62 2.07 -0.78 -4.59
CA TRP A 62 2.41 0.49 -4.01
C TRP A 62 2.60 0.32 -2.52
N ALA A 63 3.69 0.87 -2.02
CA ALA A 63 3.89 1.07 -0.59
C ALA A 63 4.23 2.52 -0.36
N PHE A 64 3.85 3.05 0.80
CA PHE A 64 4.28 4.38 1.20
C PHE A 64 4.57 4.42 2.69
N THR A 65 5.55 5.25 3.05
CA THR A 65 5.93 5.48 4.43
C THR A 65 5.63 6.91 4.81
N PHE A 66 5.37 7.14 6.09
CA PHE A 66 5.10 8.48 6.62
C PHE A 66 5.43 8.52 8.12
N LEU A 67 5.60 9.74 8.64
CA LEU A 67 5.80 9.93 10.06
C LEU A 67 4.48 10.20 10.78
N ARG A 68 4.30 9.56 11.93
CA ARG A 68 3.20 9.82 12.86
C ARG A 68 3.71 9.59 14.27
N GLU A 69 3.57 10.60 15.12
CA GLU A 69 4.05 10.52 16.52
C GLU A 69 5.53 10.13 16.61
N ASP A 70 6.35 10.70 15.74
CA ASP A 70 7.79 10.44 15.63
C ASP A 70 8.18 9.01 15.27
N GLU A 71 7.24 8.23 14.78
CA GLU A 71 7.48 6.87 14.33
C GLU A 71 7.22 6.73 12.82
N ASN A 72 7.91 5.77 12.19
CA ASN A 72 7.70 5.45 10.79
C ASN A 72 6.53 4.48 10.66
N TRP A 73 5.52 4.89 9.90
CA TRP A 73 4.36 4.07 9.56
C TRP A 73 4.37 3.78 8.06
N PHE A 74 3.71 2.72 7.66
CA PHE A 74 3.59 2.39 6.25
C PHE A 74 2.26 1.72 5.93
N ALA A 75 1.93 1.73 4.64
CA ALA A 75 0.87 0.94 4.05
C ALA A 75 1.40 0.27 2.80
N ILE A 76 0.82 -0.86 2.44
CA ILE A 76 1.21 -1.62 1.25
C ILE A 76 -0.05 -2.16 0.58
N ILE A 77 -0.12 -1.99 -0.74
CA ILE A 77 -1.25 -2.45 -1.54
C ILE A 77 -0.68 -3.14 -2.78
N LEU A 78 -1.12 -4.36 -3.04
CA LEU A 78 -0.76 -5.12 -4.23
C LEU A 78 -2.01 -5.44 -5.03
N ASN A 79 -1.91 -5.34 -6.36
CA ASN A 79 -2.92 -5.88 -7.25
C ASN A 79 -3.12 -7.36 -6.93
N HIS A 80 -4.38 -7.81 -6.84
CA HIS A 80 -4.71 -9.18 -6.48
C HIS A 80 -4.08 -10.22 -7.40
N GLN A 81 -3.82 -9.87 -8.66
CA GLN A 81 -3.23 -10.79 -9.63
C GLN A 81 -1.77 -11.13 -9.33
N ILE A 82 -1.07 -10.30 -8.56
CA ILE A 82 0.34 -10.54 -8.23
C ILE A 82 0.55 -10.91 -6.76
N GLN A 83 -0.51 -11.08 -5.99
CA GLN A 83 -0.42 -11.55 -4.60
C GLN A 83 -0.03 -13.02 -4.53
N GLY A 84 0.59 -13.42 -3.41
CA GLY A 84 0.98 -14.80 -3.18
C GLY A 84 2.20 -15.25 -3.98
N LYS A 85 2.96 -14.35 -4.58
CA LYS A 85 4.12 -14.65 -5.44
C LYS A 85 5.43 -14.04 -4.93
N GLY A 86 5.45 -13.56 -3.68
CA GLY A 86 6.64 -12.96 -3.09
C GLY A 86 6.81 -11.46 -3.34
N ASN A 87 5.91 -10.84 -4.10
CA ASN A 87 6.02 -9.40 -4.43
C ASN A 87 5.81 -8.49 -3.22
N GLY A 88 4.94 -8.89 -2.30
CA GLY A 88 4.74 -8.15 -1.06
C GLY A 88 5.99 -8.16 -0.19
N SER A 89 6.62 -9.31 -0.04
CA SER A 89 7.88 -9.43 0.70
C SER A 89 9.01 -8.64 0.04
N PHE A 90 9.03 -8.58 -1.29
CA PHE A 90 9.99 -7.79 -2.05
C PHE A 90 9.86 -6.29 -1.71
N LEU A 91 8.63 -5.77 -1.64
CA LEU A 91 8.36 -4.39 -1.22
C LEU A 91 8.74 -4.16 0.25
N ILE A 92 8.35 -5.07 1.14
CA ILE A 92 8.68 -4.97 2.56
C ILE A 92 10.20 -4.92 2.77
N ASP A 93 10.95 -5.75 2.06
CA ASP A 93 12.40 -5.75 2.16
C ASP A 93 13.01 -4.41 1.75
N GLU A 94 12.43 -3.77 0.73
CA GLU A 94 12.87 -2.43 0.31
C GLU A 94 12.58 -1.37 1.39
N LEU A 95 11.41 -1.43 2.02
CA LEU A 95 11.08 -0.54 3.14
C LEU A 95 12.05 -0.73 4.31
N LYS A 96 12.41 -1.98 4.61
CA LYS A 96 13.33 -2.30 5.71
C LYS A 96 14.75 -1.79 5.48
N LYS A 97 15.18 -1.67 4.23
CA LYS A 97 16.50 -1.11 3.91
C LYS A 97 16.62 0.35 4.31
N ASN A 98 15.52 1.08 4.26
CA ASN A 98 15.50 2.54 4.45
C ASN A 98 14.97 2.95 5.83
N ASN A 99 14.48 2.02 6.65
CA ASN A 99 13.85 2.31 7.92
C ASN A 99 14.28 1.31 8.98
N THR A 100 14.69 1.79 10.14
CA THR A 100 15.11 0.93 11.27
C THR A 100 13.91 0.33 12.00
N SER A 101 12.76 0.98 11.95
CA SER A 101 11.51 0.49 12.51
C SER A 101 10.34 0.89 11.63
N LEU A 102 9.32 0.05 11.58
CA LEU A 102 8.14 0.25 10.76
C LEU A 102 6.90 -0.19 11.54
N ASN A 103 5.85 0.61 11.46
CA ASN A 103 4.55 0.34 12.07
C ASN A 103 3.46 0.37 11.01
N ALA A 104 2.43 -0.43 11.17
CA ALA A 104 1.29 -0.43 10.26
C ALA A 104 0.01 -0.73 11.02
N TRP A 105 -1.10 -0.19 10.52
CA TRP A 105 -2.43 -0.61 10.93
C TRP A 105 -2.89 -1.76 10.04
N VAL A 106 -3.49 -2.78 10.64
CA VAL A 106 -3.94 -3.98 9.95
C VAL A 106 -5.36 -4.30 10.35
N ILE A 107 -6.21 -4.54 9.35
CA ILE A 107 -7.53 -5.12 9.60
C ILE A 107 -7.31 -6.60 9.93
N ASP A 108 -7.66 -7.01 11.15
CA ASP A 108 -7.35 -8.35 11.67
C ASP A 108 -8.51 -9.34 11.56
N HIS A 109 -9.51 -9.04 10.72
CA HIS A 109 -10.64 -9.92 10.46
C HIS A 109 -10.97 -9.93 8.96
N GLU A 110 -11.86 -10.81 8.53
CA GLU A 110 -12.25 -10.96 7.13
C GLU A 110 -13.73 -10.64 6.89
N ASN A 111 -14.28 -9.67 7.67
CA ASN A 111 -15.69 -9.27 7.58
C ASN A 111 -15.92 -8.09 6.65
N GLU A 112 -14.87 -7.49 6.09
CA GLU A 112 -14.98 -6.37 5.17
C GLU A 112 -15.14 -6.87 3.73
N VAL A 113 -15.85 -6.12 2.91
CA VAL A 113 -16.00 -6.44 1.49
C VAL A 113 -15.36 -5.37 0.62
N LYS A 114 -14.78 -5.81 -0.50
CA LYS A 114 -14.25 -4.93 -1.53
C LYS A 114 -15.37 -4.47 -2.45
N GLN A 115 -15.08 -3.50 -3.32
CA GLN A 115 -16.08 -2.97 -4.25
C GLN A 115 -16.66 -4.02 -5.20
N ASN A 116 -15.94 -5.11 -5.47
CA ASN A 116 -16.40 -6.21 -6.32
C ASN A 116 -17.20 -7.27 -5.55
N ALA A 117 -17.60 -6.98 -4.30
CA ALA A 117 -18.33 -7.86 -3.38
C ALA A 117 -17.52 -9.06 -2.87
N ALA A 118 -16.26 -9.23 -3.25
CA ALA A 118 -15.39 -10.23 -2.64
C ALA A 118 -14.97 -9.78 -1.24
N TYR A 119 -14.75 -10.76 -0.34
CA TYR A 119 -14.25 -10.42 1.00
C TYR A 119 -12.81 -9.92 0.93
N TYR A 120 -12.53 -8.89 1.73
CA TYR A 120 -11.16 -8.40 1.93
C TYR A 120 -10.43 -9.37 2.84
N LYS A 121 -9.34 -9.93 2.36
CA LYS A 121 -8.52 -10.86 3.15
C LYS A 121 -7.57 -10.08 4.04
N SER A 122 -7.61 -10.34 5.35
CA SER A 122 -6.70 -9.70 6.30
C SER A 122 -5.23 -10.04 5.96
N PRO A 123 -4.33 -9.03 5.91
CA PRO A 123 -2.91 -9.26 5.65
C PRO A 123 -2.11 -9.65 6.89
N MET A 124 -2.75 -9.95 8.02
CA MET A 124 -2.07 -10.22 9.28
C MET A 124 -1.02 -11.32 9.15
N ALA A 125 -1.35 -12.45 8.51
CA ALA A 125 -0.43 -13.57 8.35
C ALA A 125 0.79 -13.18 7.50
N PHE A 126 0.59 -12.34 6.48
CA PHE A 126 1.67 -11.82 5.65
C PHE A 126 2.66 -10.98 6.47
N TYR A 127 2.14 -10.09 7.33
CA TYR A 127 3.01 -9.25 8.17
C TYR A 127 3.77 -10.08 9.21
N ILE A 128 3.11 -11.03 9.85
CA ILE A 128 3.78 -11.92 10.82
C ILE A 128 4.90 -12.70 10.13
N LYS A 129 4.65 -13.24 8.93
CA LYS A 129 5.65 -13.93 8.13
C LYS A 129 6.86 -13.05 7.83
N ASN A 130 6.66 -11.75 7.66
CA ASN A 130 7.73 -10.79 7.35
C ASN A 130 8.37 -10.17 8.60
N GLY A 131 8.12 -10.73 9.77
CA GLY A 131 8.84 -10.38 10.99
C GLY A 131 8.17 -9.32 11.85
N PHE A 132 6.94 -8.94 11.54
CA PHE A 132 6.20 -7.97 12.36
C PHE A 132 5.54 -8.66 13.56
N THR A 133 5.45 -7.92 14.66
CA THR A 133 4.77 -8.38 15.88
C THR A 133 3.58 -7.48 16.18
N ILE A 134 2.61 -8.05 16.85
CA ILE A 134 1.40 -7.32 17.25
C ILE A 134 1.69 -6.52 18.53
#